data_077e5fd04fb028740253764cd6e9cde2
#
_entry.id   077e5fd04fb028740253764cd6e9cde2
#
_cell.length_a   1.000
_cell.length_b   1.000
_cell.length_c   1.000
_cell.angle_alpha   90.00
_cell.angle_beta   90.00
_cell.angle_gamma   90.00
#
_symmetry.space_group_name_H-M   'P 1'
#
loop_
_entity.id
_entity.type
_entity.pdbx_description
1 polymer ?
#
loop_
_entity_poly.entity_id
_entity_poly.type
_entity_poly.pdbx_seq_one_letter_code
_entity_poly.pdbx_strand_id
1 'polypeptide(L)'
;MDKSLIELSEKFRAGQVNRREFIQRVVILAGGAAAAVPLLNQLGFDSTLIREANALGSNIETMDVEFPSGGDLIPAYLAKPLGPGPFRTMIVIHEIFGLSNFIKDVARLLARNNYLALAPCFSEGNCTGGLPDGKHAQWMLDTLQTGVARVPDDEQDKLRDAYAFLSKREDVDTDHIGSVGFCWGGARSFTFATLNPNLWAAVVFYGSTPPLDDLNNINSPVLALYGGLDNASPTSITGRAAETAREMRDRSPKPFEWEVYNQAVHGFFRAGTPPDDHVADTRPALIAKDLMFDFLDRYYDRG
;
A
#
# COMPACT_ATOMS: atom_id res chain seq x y z
N MET A 1 -20.82 25.06 -16.38
CA MET A 1 -20.97 23.71 -15.82
C MET A 1 -22.20 23.05 -16.44
N ASP A 2 -22.11 21.81 -16.86
CA ASP A 2 -23.21 21.10 -17.50
C ASP A 2 -24.39 20.94 -16.52
N LYS A 3 -25.61 21.27 -16.99
CA LYS A 3 -26.83 21.23 -16.19
C LYS A 3 -27.10 19.81 -15.67
N SER A 4 -26.79 18.80 -16.46
CA SER A 4 -26.93 17.38 -16.09
C SER A 4 -26.04 16.99 -14.93
N LEU A 5 -24.84 17.58 -14.83
CA LEU A 5 -23.88 17.31 -13.77
C LEU A 5 -24.32 17.93 -12.44
N ILE A 6 -24.91 19.11 -12.48
CA ILE A 6 -25.45 19.79 -11.29
C ILE A 6 -26.63 18.96 -10.74
N GLU A 7 -27.58 18.61 -11.61
CA GLU A 7 -28.75 17.79 -11.23
C GLU A 7 -28.35 16.42 -10.66
N LEU A 8 -27.33 15.78 -11.25
CA LEU A 8 -26.81 14.51 -10.75
C LEU A 8 -26.16 14.68 -9.36
N SER A 9 -25.43 15.78 -9.13
CA SER A 9 -24.82 16.07 -7.84
C SER A 9 -25.85 16.32 -6.74
N GLU A 10 -26.95 17.00 -7.07
CA GLU A 10 -28.07 17.22 -6.15
C GLU A 10 -28.76 15.89 -5.77
N LYS A 11 -28.99 15.02 -6.75
CA LYS A 11 -29.55 13.68 -6.51
C LYS A 11 -28.66 12.84 -5.61
N PHE A 12 -27.35 12.90 -5.80
CA PHE A 12 -26.40 12.19 -4.94
C PHE A 12 -26.41 12.73 -3.50
N ARG A 13 -26.38 14.05 -3.32
CA ARG A 13 -26.47 14.69 -1.99
C ARG A 13 -27.80 14.40 -1.29
N ALA A 14 -28.87 14.21 -2.05
CA ALA A 14 -30.18 13.82 -1.55
C ALA A 14 -30.30 12.29 -1.26
N GLY A 15 -29.25 11.51 -1.47
CA GLY A 15 -29.26 10.05 -1.26
C GLY A 15 -30.08 9.24 -2.30
N GLN A 16 -30.48 9.87 -3.40
CA GLN A 16 -31.27 9.24 -4.47
C GLN A 16 -30.44 8.44 -5.47
N VAL A 17 -29.14 8.65 -5.46
CA VAL A 17 -28.16 7.94 -6.28
C VAL A 17 -27.06 7.45 -5.36
N ASN A 18 -26.67 6.19 -5.47
CA ASN A 18 -25.56 5.66 -4.66
C ASN A 18 -24.20 6.16 -5.19
N ARG A 19 -23.18 6.09 -4.35
CA ARG A 19 -21.84 6.62 -4.61
C ARG A 19 -21.23 6.09 -5.91
N ARG A 20 -21.27 4.79 -6.14
CA ARG A 20 -20.69 4.16 -7.34
C ARG A 20 -21.39 4.60 -8.62
N GLU A 21 -22.72 4.63 -8.61
CA GLU A 21 -23.52 5.07 -9.72
C GLU A 21 -23.29 6.56 -10.04
N PHE A 22 -23.17 7.39 -9.00
CA PHE A 22 -22.85 8.82 -9.14
C PHE A 22 -21.53 9.01 -9.89
N ILE A 23 -20.46 8.37 -9.42
CA ILE A 23 -19.13 8.49 -10.01
C ILE A 23 -19.11 7.98 -11.46
N GLN A 24 -19.70 6.83 -11.73
CA GLN A 24 -19.79 6.30 -13.11
C GLN A 24 -20.48 7.28 -14.07
N ARG A 25 -21.59 7.86 -13.64
CA ARG A 25 -22.31 8.85 -14.46
C ARG A 25 -21.52 10.15 -14.65
N VAL A 26 -20.81 10.63 -13.62
CA VAL A 26 -19.92 11.80 -13.74
C VAL A 26 -18.81 11.53 -14.74
N VAL A 27 -18.16 10.38 -14.68
CA VAL A 27 -17.08 10.00 -15.62
C VAL A 27 -17.60 9.92 -17.06
N ILE A 28 -18.80 9.37 -17.27
CA ILE A 28 -19.43 9.31 -18.60
C ILE A 28 -19.77 10.72 -19.11
N LEU A 29 -20.40 11.56 -18.28
CA LEU A 29 -20.80 12.93 -18.65
C LEU A 29 -19.58 13.83 -18.93
N ALA A 30 -18.50 13.61 -18.21
CA ALA A 30 -17.25 14.34 -18.40
C ALA A 30 -16.46 13.90 -19.65
N GLY A 31 -16.80 12.76 -20.25
CA GLY A 31 -16.04 12.19 -21.36
C GLY A 31 -14.76 11.47 -20.93
N GLY A 32 -14.67 11.06 -19.66
CA GLY A 32 -13.56 10.30 -19.09
C GLY A 32 -13.18 10.76 -17.68
N ALA A 33 -12.40 9.91 -16.98
CA ALA A 33 -12.01 10.18 -15.60
C ALA A 33 -11.15 11.43 -15.44
N ALA A 34 -10.19 11.64 -16.32
CA ALA A 34 -9.31 12.82 -16.29
C ALA A 34 -10.09 14.15 -16.35
N ALA A 35 -11.20 14.17 -17.09
CA ALA A 35 -12.09 15.33 -17.19
C ALA A 35 -13.09 15.41 -16.02
N ALA A 36 -13.40 14.29 -15.39
CA ALA A 36 -14.31 14.23 -14.24
C ALA A 36 -13.72 14.87 -12.98
N VAL A 37 -12.42 14.70 -12.73
CA VAL A 37 -11.72 15.17 -11.54
C VAL A 37 -11.83 16.68 -11.33
N PRO A 38 -11.50 17.56 -12.30
CA PRO A 38 -11.68 18.98 -12.11
C PRO A 38 -13.14 19.38 -11.84
N LEU A 39 -14.09 18.65 -12.45
CA LEU A 39 -15.52 18.91 -12.24
C LEU A 39 -15.99 18.53 -10.84
N LEU A 40 -15.51 17.39 -10.29
CA LEU A 40 -15.79 16.97 -8.91
C LEU A 40 -15.19 17.96 -7.90
N ASN A 41 -13.97 18.43 -8.13
CA ASN A 41 -13.34 19.48 -7.32
C ASN A 41 -14.19 20.79 -7.33
N GLN A 42 -14.63 21.23 -8.51
CA GLN A 42 -15.48 22.43 -8.62
C GLN A 42 -16.84 22.27 -7.92
N LEU A 43 -17.35 21.05 -7.82
CA LEU A 43 -18.57 20.72 -7.11
C LEU A 43 -18.37 20.56 -5.59
N GLY A 44 -17.12 20.66 -5.10
CA GLY A 44 -16.76 20.57 -3.68
C GLY A 44 -16.89 19.16 -3.11
N PHE A 45 -16.68 18.13 -3.92
CA PHE A 45 -16.64 16.73 -3.44
C PHE A 45 -15.27 16.42 -2.84
N ASP A 46 -15.28 15.46 -1.91
CA ASP A 46 -14.09 15.04 -1.16
C ASP A 46 -13.08 14.25 -2.02
N SER A 47 -11.86 14.15 -1.52
CA SER A 47 -10.75 13.45 -2.17
C SER A 47 -11.07 11.97 -2.48
N THR A 48 -11.95 11.35 -1.69
CA THR A 48 -12.34 9.95 -1.87
C THR A 48 -13.19 9.74 -3.13
N LEU A 49 -14.17 10.63 -3.37
CA LEU A 49 -14.97 10.62 -4.61
C LEU A 49 -14.12 10.89 -5.85
N ILE A 50 -13.17 11.81 -5.73
CA ILE A 50 -12.25 12.15 -6.81
C ILE A 50 -11.35 10.95 -7.16
N ARG A 51 -10.83 10.23 -6.16
CA ARG A 51 -10.04 9.00 -6.38
C ARG A 51 -10.84 7.91 -7.08
N GLU A 52 -12.07 7.67 -6.63
CA GLU A 52 -12.94 6.66 -7.27
C GLU A 52 -13.27 7.01 -8.72
N ALA A 53 -13.46 8.29 -9.05
CA ALA A 53 -13.66 8.75 -10.41
C ALA A 53 -12.41 8.47 -11.28
N ASN A 54 -11.22 8.76 -10.76
CA ASN A 54 -9.96 8.41 -11.41
C ASN A 54 -9.83 6.90 -11.64
N ALA A 55 -10.15 6.09 -10.63
CA ALA A 55 -10.04 4.64 -10.70
C ALA A 55 -10.97 3.99 -11.74
N LEU A 56 -12.15 4.55 -11.98
CA LEU A 56 -13.12 4.01 -12.95
C LEU A 56 -12.73 4.22 -14.41
N GLY A 57 -11.93 5.24 -14.71
CA GLY A 57 -11.54 5.57 -16.07
C GLY A 57 -10.05 5.40 -16.37
N SER A 58 -9.25 5.01 -15.39
CA SER A 58 -7.82 4.87 -15.59
C SER A 58 -7.49 3.58 -16.34
N ASN A 59 -7.10 3.70 -17.59
CA ASN A 59 -6.32 2.67 -18.24
C ASN A 59 -4.96 2.62 -17.55
N ILE A 60 -4.57 1.45 -17.11
CA ILE A 60 -3.27 1.20 -16.49
C ILE A 60 -2.44 0.33 -17.44
N GLU A 61 -1.14 0.47 -17.34
CA GLU A 61 -0.18 -0.40 -17.97
C GLU A 61 0.40 -1.35 -16.92
N THR A 62 0.56 -2.64 -17.28
CA THR A 62 1.17 -3.63 -16.41
C THR A 62 2.23 -4.41 -17.17
N MET A 63 3.34 -4.73 -16.52
CA MET A 63 4.42 -5.49 -17.10
C MET A 63 5.19 -6.29 -16.07
N ASP A 64 5.74 -7.42 -16.46
CA ASP A 64 6.75 -8.10 -15.68
C ASP A 64 8.12 -7.46 -15.99
N VAL A 65 8.87 -7.16 -14.94
CA VAL A 65 10.19 -6.53 -15.01
C VAL A 65 11.16 -7.27 -14.09
N GLU A 66 12.45 -7.02 -14.28
CA GLU A 66 13.49 -7.55 -13.40
C GLU A 66 14.46 -6.44 -13.03
N PHE A 67 15.04 -6.51 -11.84
CA PHE A 67 16.12 -5.62 -11.41
C PHE A 67 17.25 -6.39 -10.73
N PRO A 68 18.51 -5.93 -10.84
CA PRO A 68 19.64 -6.62 -10.26
C PRO A 68 19.69 -6.41 -8.74
N SER A 69 19.99 -7.48 -7.98
CA SER A 69 20.27 -7.45 -6.55
C SER A 69 21.18 -8.63 -6.17
N GLY A 70 22.30 -8.34 -5.49
CA GLY A 70 23.22 -9.36 -4.96
C GLY A 70 23.84 -10.29 -6.01
N GLY A 71 23.84 -9.91 -7.29
CA GLY A 71 24.30 -10.74 -8.41
C GLY A 71 23.19 -11.52 -9.13
N ASP A 72 21.96 -11.49 -8.61
CA ASP A 72 20.78 -12.12 -9.19
C ASP A 72 19.86 -11.07 -9.85
N LEU A 73 18.94 -11.55 -10.69
CA LEU A 73 17.83 -10.75 -11.21
C LEU A 73 16.57 -11.06 -10.39
N ILE A 74 16.00 -10.03 -9.76
CA ILE A 74 14.78 -10.15 -8.97
C ILE A 74 13.57 -9.88 -9.86
N PRO A 75 12.70 -10.87 -10.10
CA PRO A 75 11.46 -10.66 -10.83
C PRO A 75 10.52 -9.73 -10.07
N ALA A 76 9.81 -8.89 -10.79
CA ALA A 76 8.82 -7.99 -10.20
C ALA A 76 7.64 -7.74 -11.15
N TYR A 77 6.48 -7.49 -10.59
CA TYR A 77 5.30 -7.01 -11.32
C TYR A 77 5.20 -5.50 -11.16
N LEU A 78 5.15 -4.78 -12.28
CA LEU A 78 4.99 -3.33 -12.30
C LEU A 78 3.60 -2.98 -12.85
N ALA A 79 2.91 -2.07 -12.18
CA ALA A 79 1.68 -1.47 -12.65
C ALA A 79 1.78 0.06 -12.54
N LYS A 80 1.36 0.79 -13.57
CA LYS A 80 1.40 2.25 -13.56
C LYS A 80 0.22 2.85 -14.34
N PRO A 81 -0.12 4.12 -14.12
CA PRO A 81 -1.04 4.85 -14.99
C PRO A 81 -0.48 4.93 -16.42
N LEU A 82 -1.35 5.09 -17.40
CA LEU A 82 -0.91 5.44 -18.76
C LEU A 82 -0.31 6.86 -18.77
N GLY A 83 0.73 7.03 -19.55
CA GLY A 83 1.39 8.33 -19.75
C GLY A 83 2.84 8.36 -19.28
N PRO A 84 3.50 9.50 -19.44
CA PRO A 84 4.95 9.60 -19.23
C PRO A 84 5.36 9.70 -17.75
N GLY A 85 4.46 10.05 -16.83
CA GLY A 85 4.83 10.37 -15.45
C GLY A 85 5.34 11.82 -15.30
N PRO A 86 6.17 12.15 -14.29
CA PRO A 86 6.58 11.22 -13.23
C PRO A 86 5.42 10.88 -12.26
N PHE A 87 5.41 9.64 -11.76
CA PHE A 87 4.37 9.15 -10.86
C PHE A 87 4.91 8.98 -9.43
N ARG A 88 4.11 9.33 -8.43
CA ARG A 88 4.31 8.86 -7.05
C ARG A 88 4.42 7.35 -7.08
N THR A 89 5.30 6.77 -6.30
CA THR A 89 5.67 5.37 -6.47
C THR A 89 5.60 4.60 -5.16
N MET A 90 5.10 3.35 -5.22
CA MET A 90 5.05 2.46 -4.07
C MET A 90 5.72 1.12 -4.38
N ILE A 91 6.62 0.69 -3.49
CA ILE A 91 7.12 -0.69 -3.45
C ILE A 91 6.07 -1.51 -2.69
N VAL A 92 5.47 -2.50 -3.36
CA VAL A 92 4.45 -3.38 -2.79
C VAL A 92 5.11 -4.67 -2.31
N ILE A 93 5.17 -4.89 -1.00
CA ILE A 93 5.88 -6.01 -0.40
C ILE A 93 4.87 -7.10 -0.04
N HIS A 94 5.05 -8.26 -0.66
CA HIS A 94 4.12 -9.39 -0.58
C HIS A 94 4.07 -10.04 0.80
N GLU A 95 3.03 -10.84 1.05
CA GLU A 95 2.93 -11.78 2.17
C GLU A 95 3.90 -12.95 1.97
N ILE A 96 3.89 -13.92 2.88
CA ILE A 96 4.68 -15.16 2.76
C ILE A 96 4.38 -15.97 1.49
N PHE A 97 3.29 -15.67 0.79
CA PHE A 97 2.86 -16.41 -0.42
C PHE A 97 3.53 -15.93 -1.71
N GLY A 98 4.49 -15.02 -1.64
CA GLY A 98 5.15 -14.48 -2.83
C GLY A 98 4.25 -13.53 -3.64
N LEU A 99 4.52 -13.43 -4.93
CA LEU A 99 3.84 -12.51 -5.85
C LEU A 99 2.48 -13.07 -6.30
N SER A 100 1.55 -13.22 -5.35
CA SER A 100 0.21 -13.74 -5.57
C SER A 100 -0.67 -12.78 -6.38
N ASN A 101 -1.87 -13.23 -6.79
CA ASN A 101 -2.83 -12.38 -7.47
C ASN A 101 -3.30 -11.21 -6.61
N PHE A 102 -3.41 -11.39 -5.29
CA PHE A 102 -3.71 -10.31 -4.34
C PHE A 102 -2.66 -9.19 -4.42
N ILE A 103 -1.38 -9.52 -4.41
CA ILE A 103 -0.30 -8.52 -4.49
C ILE A 103 -0.29 -7.78 -5.83
N LYS A 104 -0.50 -8.51 -6.93
CA LYS A 104 -0.69 -7.90 -8.26
C LYS A 104 -1.93 -7.02 -8.32
N ASP A 105 -2.99 -7.39 -7.60
CA ASP A 105 -4.22 -6.61 -7.50
C ASP A 105 -4.03 -5.32 -6.70
N VAL A 106 -3.23 -5.37 -5.61
CA VAL A 106 -2.79 -4.17 -4.88
C VAL A 106 -1.98 -3.24 -5.79
N ALA A 107 -1.04 -3.76 -6.58
CA ALA A 107 -0.27 -2.96 -7.51
C ALA A 107 -1.19 -2.28 -8.56
N ARG A 108 -2.16 -3.02 -9.10
CA ARG A 108 -3.18 -2.44 -10.00
C ARG A 108 -4.09 -1.43 -9.32
N LEU A 109 -4.43 -1.65 -8.04
CA LEU A 109 -5.21 -0.70 -7.24
C LEU A 109 -4.46 0.62 -7.06
N LEU A 110 -3.17 0.58 -6.76
CA LEU A 110 -2.31 1.75 -6.68
C LEU A 110 -2.21 2.47 -8.02
N ALA A 111 -2.01 1.73 -9.12
CA ALA A 111 -1.93 2.30 -10.46
C ALA A 111 -3.22 3.04 -10.87
N ARG A 112 -4.39 2.47 -10.52
CA ARG A 112 -5.70 3.15 -10.73
C ARG A 112 -5.88 4.39 -9.87
N ASN A 113 -5.04 4.58 -8.84
CA ASN A 113 -5.03 5.77 -7.98
C ASN A 113 -3.80 6.67 -8.24
N ASN A 114 -3.26 6.63 -9.46
CA ASN A 114 -2.17 7.48 -9.94
C ASN A 114 -0.80 7.24 -9.29
N TYR A 115 -0.53 6.02 -8.85
CA TYR A 115 0.79 5.59 -8.39
C TYR A 115 1.43 4.64 -9.39
N LEU A 116 2.74 4.73 -9.57
CA LEU A 116 3.50 3.60 -10.10
C LEU A 116 3.71 2.62 -8.95
N ALA A 117 3.45 1.35 -9.15
CA ALA A 117 3.61 0.30 -8.16
C ALA A 117 4.57 -0.78 -8.67
N LEU A 118 5.62 -1.04 -7.92
CA LEU A 118 6.55 -2.16 -8.15
C LEU A 118 6.32 -3.20 -7.06
N ALA A 119 5.96 -4.41 -7.45
CA ALA A 119 5.81 -5.56 -6.55
C ALA A 119 6.93 -6.58 -6.82
N PRO A 120 8.07 -6.50 -6.10
CA PRO A 120 9.15 -7.47 -6.24
C PRO A 120 8.78 -8.84 -5.69
N CYS A 121 9.36 -9.89 -6.25
CA CYS A 121 9.34 -11.22 -5.69
C CYS A 121 10.58 -11.45 -4.82
N PHE A 122 10.41 -11.43 -3.51
CA PHE A 122 11.51 -11.71 -2.57
C PHE A 122 11.60 -13.19 -2.17
N SER A 123 10.66 -14.03 -2.60
CA SER A 123 10.64 -15.46 -2.31
C SER A 123 11.52 -16.22 -3.29
N GLU A 124 12.62 -16.78 -2.82
CA GLU A 124 13.44 -17.68 -3.64
C GLU A 124 12.62 -18.88 -4.11
N GLY A 125 12.48 -19.03 -5.42
CA GLY A 125 11.79 -20.18 -6.05
C GLY A 125 10.27 -20.13 -6.08
N ASN A 126 9.61 -19.14 -5.50
CA ASN A 126 8.14 -19.08 -5.45
C ASN A 126 7.55 -17.70 -5.77
N CYS A 127 7.79 -17.22 -6.97
CA CYS A 127 7.21 -15.97 -7.45
C CYS A 127 5.77 -16.10 -7.97
N THR A 128 5.18 -17.28 -7.95
CA THR A 128 3.86 -17.53 -8.57
C THR A 128 2.73 -17.72 -7.56
N GLY A 129 3.02 -17.56 -6.28
CA GLY A 129 2.08 -17.79 -5.19
C GLY A 129 2.13 -19.24 -4.67
N GLY A 130 2.43 -19.41 -3.40
CA GLY A 130 2.52 -20.72 -2.75
C GLY A 130 2.97 -20.59 -1.30
N LEU A 131 3.17 -21.72 -0.63
CA LEU A 131 3.69 -21.71 0.74
C LEU A 131 5.19 -21.36 0.75
N PRO A 132 5.66 -20.70 1.82
CA PRO A 132 7.05 -20.28 1.94
C PRO A 132 8.01 -21.46 1.97
N ASP A 133 9.21 -21.26 1.44
CA ASP A 133 10.33 -22.18 1.61
C ASP A 133 10.86 -22.19 3.06
N GLY A 134 11.87 -23.05 3.32
CA GLY A 134 12.35 -23.28 4.67
C GLY A 134 12.92 -22.06 5.40
N LYS A 135 13.51 -21.07 4.71
CA LYS A 135 14.06 -19.86 5.32
C LYS A 135 12.95 -18.94 5.81
N HIS A 136 11.91 -18.75 5.00
CA HIS A 136 10.75 -17.95 5.36
C HIS A 136 9.94 -18.58 6.50
N ALA A 137 9.86 -19.92 6.53
CA ALA A 137 9.23 -20.63 7.64
C ALA A 137 9.99 -20.40 8.96
N GLN A 138 11.32 -20.41 8.95
CA GLN A 138 12.13 -20.16 10.14
C GLN A 138 11.95 -18.73 10.64
N TRP A 139 11.99 -17.76 9.77
CA TRP A 139 11.73 -16.36 10.14
C TRP A 139 10.35 -16.18 10.76
N MET A 140 9.32 -16.86 10.24
CA MET A 140 7.98 -16.83 10.85
C MET A 140 8.00 -17.34 12.29
N LEU A 141 8.68 -18.47 12.53
CA LEU A 141 8.80 -19.04 13.88
C LEU A 141 9.53 -18.08 14.83
N ASP A 142 10.62 -17.48 14.39
CA ASP A 142 11.40 -16.53 15.19
C ASP A 142 10.57 -15.27 15.52
N THR A 143 9.82 -14.74 14.53
CA THR A 143 8.94 -13.58 14.72
C THR A 143 7.78 -13.90 15.66
N LEU A 144 7.17 -15.09 15.54
CA LEU A 144 6.11 -15.55 16.43
C LEU A 144 6.61 -15.71 17.88
N GLN A 145 7.84 -16.17 18.07
CA GLN A 145 8.44 -16.35 19.40
C GLN A 145 8.84 -15.03 20.05
N THR A 146 9.43 -14.12 19.29
CA THR A 146 10.02 -12.88 19.82
C THR A 146 9.09 -11.67 19.70
N GLY A 147 8.14 -11.70 18.77
CA GLY A 147 7.28 -10.58 18.39
C GLY A 147 8.01 -9.43 17.72
N VAL A 148 9.29 -9.60 17.40
CA VAL A 148 10.15 -8.60 16.78
C VAL A 148 10.60 -9.13 15.42
N ALA A 149 10.26 -8.44 14.35
CA ALA A 149 10.74 -8.77 13.02
C ALA A 149 12.17 -8.26 12.83
N ARG A 150 13.12 -9.19 12.78
CA ARG A 150 14.48 -8.92 12.29
C ARG A 150 14.55 -9.34 10.84
N VAL A 151 14.59 -8.36 9.94
CA VAL A 151 14.67 -8.62 8.50
C VAL A 151 16.10 -9.02 8.15
N PRO A 152 16.33 -10.16 7.47
CA PRO A 152 17.66 -10.57 7.04
C PRO A 152 18.34 -9.53 6.13
N ASP A 153 19.66 -9.46 6.15
CA ASP A 153 20.43 -8.45 5.42
C ASP A 153 20.22 -8.56 3.91
N ASP A 154 20.15 -9.78 3.36
CA ASP A 154 19.88 -10.00 1.94
C ASP A 154 18.51 -9.52 1.48
N GLU A 155 17.49 -9.60 2.34
CA GLU A 155 16.16 -9.04 2.04
C GLU A 155 16.15 -7.51 2.14
N GLN A 156 16.92 -6.94 3.07
CA GLN A 156 17.10 -5.49 3.16
C GLN A 156 17.82 -4.96 1.91
N ASP A 157 18.82 -5.67 1.41
CA ASP A 157 19.53 -5.31 0.18
C ASP A 157 18.61 -5.36 -1.03
N LYS A 158 17.77 -6.39 -1.16
CA LYS A 158 16.76 -6.46 -2.22
C LYS A 158 15.77 -5.27 -2.19
N LEU A 159 15.38 -4.79 -0.99
CA LEU A 159 14.55 -3.60 -0.85
C LEU A 159 15.28 -2.32 -1.27
N ARG A 160 16.55 -2.17 -0.88
CA ARG A 160 17.40 -1.04 -1.30
C ARG A 160 17.59 -1.03 -2.82
N ASP A 161 17.81 -2.21 -3.42
CA ASP A 161 18.00 -2.34 -4.86
C ASP A 161 16.71 -2.08 -5.64
N ALA A 162 15.54 -2.48 -5.12
CA ALA A 162 14.24 -2.11 -5.67
C ALA A 162 14.03 -0.58 -5.65
N TYR A 163 14.38 0.08 -4.54
CA TYR A 163 14.34 1.53 -4.42
C TYR A 163 15.31 2.20 -5.42
N ALA A 164 16.54 1.70 -5.52
CA ALA A 164 17.55 2.21 -6.44
C ALA A 164 17.17 1.99 -7.93
N PHE A 165 16.49 0.88 -8.24
CA PHE A 165 15.92 0.64 -9.57
C PHE A 165 14.85 1.67 -9.91
N LEU A 166 13.93 1.93 -9.02
CA LEU A 166 12.87 2.94 -9.19
C LEU A 166 13.44 4.35 -9.34
N SER A 167 14.43 4.71 -8.52
CA SER A 167 15.06 6.04 -8.53
C SER A 167 15.78 6.39 -9.84
N LYS A 168 16.03 5.40 -10.72
CA LYS A 168 16.67 5.60 -12.03
C LYS A 168 15.66 5.72 -13.19
N ARG A 169 14.37 5.56 -12.92
CA ARG A 169 13.34 5.59 -13.94
C ARG A 169 12.84 7.02 -14.18
N GLU A 170 12.68 7.39 -15.42
CA GLU A 170 12.18 8.72 -15.83
C GLU A 170 10.69 8.93 -15.50
N ASP A 171 9.91 7.83 -15.39
CA ASP A 171 8.49 7.88 -15.07
C ASP A 171 8.20 7.82 -13.55
N VAL A 172 9.24 7.90 -12.70
CA VAL A 172 9.14 7.90 -11.23
C VAL A 172 9.41 9.29 -10.65
N ASP A 173 8.51 9.75 -9.78
CA ASP A 173 8.75 10.88 -8.89
C ASP A 173 9.67 10.41 -7.75
N THR A 174 10.94 10.73 -7.85
CA THR A 174 11.98 10.23 -6.94
C THR A 174 11.90 10.77 -5.53
N ASP A 175 11.20 11.89 -5.32
CA ASP A 175 10.95 12.46 -4.01
C ASP A 175 9.80 11.76 -3.29
N HIS A 176 8.99 10.98 -4.02
CA HIS A 176 7.80 10.31 -3.52
C HIS A 176 7.80 8.79 -3.78
N ILE A 177 8.88 8.12 -3.36
CA ILE A 177 8.96 6.66 -3.36
C ILE A 177 8.70 6.15 -1.93
N GLY A 178 7.56 5.47 -1.75
CA GLY A 178 7.15 4.85 -0.48
C GLY A 178 7.09 3.32 -0.56
N SER A 179 6.67 2.71 0.53
CA SER A 179 6.43 1.26 0.61
C SER A 179 5.08 0.93 1.24
N VAL A 180 4.48 -0.15 0.78
CA VAL A 180 3.32 -0.79 1.42
C VAL A 180 3.56 -2.28 1.51
N GLY A 181 3.34 -2.85 2.67
CA GLY A 181 3.58 -4.28 2.89
C GLY A 181 2.48 -4.96 3.68
N PHE A 182 2.35 -6.27 3.48
CA PHE A 182 1.27 -7.09 4.03
C PHE A 182 1.85 -8.26 4.81
N CYS A 183 1.40 -8.49 6.05
CA CYS A 183 1.87 -9.60 6.88
C CYS A 183 3.40 -9.57 7.06
N TRP A 184 4.09 -10.57 6.54
CA TRP A 184 5.54 -10.62 6.41
C TRP A 184 6.10 -9.36 5.72
N GLY A 185 5.50 -8.94 4.61
CA GLY A 185 5.87 -7.71 3.91
C GLY A 185 5.54 -6.44 4.70
N GLY A 186 4.53 -6.48 5.56
CA GLY A 186 4.21 -5.38 6.47
C GLY A 186 5.36 -5.09 7.44
N ALA A 187 5.93 -6.14 8.04
CA ALA A 187 7.12 -6.01 8.88
C ALA A 187 8.31 -5.43 8.09
N ARG A 188 8.48 -5.82 6.82
CA ARG A 188 9.55 -5.30 5.96
C ARG A 188 9.36 -3.86 5.56
N SER A 189 8.13 -3.45 5.26
CA SER A 189 7.81 -2.05 5.00
C SER A 189 8.16 -1.17 6.20
N PHE A 190 7.84 -1.65 7.42
CA PHE A 190 8.17 -0.92 8.63
C PHE A 190 9.69 -0.88 8.90
N THR A 191 10.38 -2.03 8.77
CA THR A 191 11.84 -2.07 8.92
C THR A 191 12.52 -1.23 7.84
N PHE A 192 12.01 -1.21 6.60
CA PHE A 192 12.59 -0.41 5.53
C PHE A 192 12.54 1.09 5.84
N ALA A 193 11.52 1.57 6.55
CA ALA A 193 11.48 2.94 7.05
C ALA A 193 12.61 3.27 8.05
N THR A 194 13.13 2.28 8.78
CA THR A 194 14.30 2.47 9.67
C THR A 194 15.64 2.47 8.91
N LEU A 195 15.67 1.93 7.70
CA LEU A 195 16.89 1.69 6.93
C LEU A 195 17.08 2.68 5.77
N ASN A 196 16.00 3.27 5.29
CA ASN A 196 16.04 4.21 4.17
C ASN A 196 15.56 5.60 4.59
N PRO A 197 16.49 6.53 4.87
CA PRO A 197 16.13 7.89 5.29
C PRO A 197 15.42 8.71 4.21
N ASN A 198 15.48 8.27 2.95
CA ASN A 198 14.82 8.92 1.81
C ASN A 198 13.47 8.30 1.47
N LEU A 199 13.00 7.32 2.26
CA LEU A 199 11.67 6.76 2.02
C LEU A 199 10.61 7.83 2.29
N TRP A 200 9.74 8.06 1.31
CA TRP A 200 8.71 9.08 1.44
C TRP A 200 7.65 8.73 2.50
N ALA A 201 7.14 7.50 2.48
CA ALA A 201 6.13 7.02 3.42
C ALA A 201 6.18 5.50 3.54
N ALA A 202 5.78 4.95 4.68
CA ALA A 202 5.61 3.51 4.87
C ALA A 202 4.18 3.16 5.31
N VAL A 203 3.58 2.17 4.65
CA VAL A 203 2.27 1.62 5.04
C VAL A 203 2.43 0.15 5.43
N VAL A 204 1.90 -0.19 6.59
CA VAL A 204 2.08 -1.48 7.24
C VAL A 204 0.72 -2.13 7.48
N PHE A 205 0.40 -3.18 6.75
CA PHE A 205 -0.78 -4.00 7.00
C PHE A 205 -0.40 -5.23 7.82
N TYR A 206 -0.94 -5.33 9.02
CA TYR A 206 -0.79 -6.46 9.96
C TYR A 206 0.63 -7.03 10.04
N GLY A 207 1.63 -6.15 10.00
CA GLY A 207 3.04 -6.49 10.10
C GLY A 207 3.59 -6.29 11.52
N SER A 208 4.57 -7.10 11.90
CA SER A 208 5.31 -6.92 13.15
C SER A 208 6.17 -5.65 13.11
N THR A 209 6.42 -5.10 14.29
CA THR A 209 7.24 -3.89 14.45
C THR A 209 8.74 -4.22 14.39
N PRO A 210 9.61 -3.30 13.94
CA PRO A 210 11.05 -3.45 14.09
C PRO A 210 11.46 -3.37 15.57
N PRO A 211 12.74 -3.65 15.92
CA PRO A 211 13.28 -3.36 17.24
C PRO A 211 13.03 -1.90 17.63
N LEU A 212 12.66 -1.65 18.90
CA LEU A 212 12.31 -0.29 19.35
C LEU A 212 13.46 0.70 19.21
N ASP A 213 14.70 0.24 19.37
CA ASP A 213 15.88 1.11 19.23
C ASP A 213 16.09 1.61 17.78
N ASP A 214 15.60 0.86 16.79
CA ASP A 214 15.70 1.23 15.38
C ASP A 214 14.69 2.32 14.99
N LEU A 215 13.66 2.57 15.80
CA LEU A 215 12.63 3.57 15.52
C LEU A 215 13.18 5.00 15.44
N ASN A 216 14.32 5.27 16.10
CA ASN A 216 15.00 6.58 16.02
C ASN A 216 15.48 6.92 14.60
N ASN A 217 15.65 5.90 13.74
CA ASN A 217 16.16 6.05 12.38
C ASN A 217 15.06 6.40 11.37
N ILE A 218 13.79 6.38 11.78
CA ILE A 218 12.66 6.62 10.87
C ILE A 218 12.57 8.11 10.54
N ASN A 219 12.67 8.42 9.24
CA ASN A 219 12.53 9.77 8.71
C ASN A 219 11.26 9.99 7.87
N SER A 220 10.44 8.95 7.73
CA SER A 220 9.19 8.97 6.96
C SER A 220 7.97 8.84 7.88
N PRO A 221 6.80 9.40 7.51
CA PRO A 221 5.54 9.06 8.17
C PRO A 221 5.22 7.58 7.99
N VAL A 222 4.65 6.96 9.02
CA VAL A 222 4.27 5.54 9.03
C VAL A 222 2.79 5.41 9.35
N LEU A 223 2.05 4.64 8.53
CA LEU A 223 0.68 4.19 8.81
C LEU A 223 0.67 2.69 9.07
N ALA A 224 0.17 2.26 10.22
CA ALA A 224 0.05 0.85 10.59
C ALA A 224 -1.41 0.44 10.83
N LEU A 225 -1.85 -0.64 10.17
CA LEU A 225 -3.25 -1.10 10.12
C LEU A 225 -3.34 -2.55 10.60
N TYR A 226 -4.09 -2.77 11.69
CA TYR A 226 -4.13 -4.05 12.39
C TYR A 226 -5.55 -4.61 12.52
N GLY A 227 -5.66 -5.94 12.57
CA GLY A 227 -6.89 -6.64 12.93
C GLY A 227 -6.99 -6.85 14.44
N GLY A 228 -8.11 -6.50 15.07
CA GLY A 228 -8.32 -6.69 16.51
C GLY A 228 -8.46 -8.16 16.94
N LEU A 229 -8.81 -9.04 16.00
CA LEU A 229 -8.86 -10.49 16.20
C LEU A 229 -7.63 -11.22 15.62
N ASP A 230 -6.58 -10.47 15.28
CA ASP A 230 -5.34 -11.04 14.77
C ASP A 230 -4.59 -11.74 15.90
N ASN A 231 -4.47 -13.06 15.79
CA ASN A 231 -3.73 -13.94 16.71
C ASN A 231 -2.51 -14.60 16.04
N ALA A 232 -2.19 -14.22 14.81
CA ALA A 232 -1.04 -14.75 14.09
C ALA A 232 0.29 -14.34 14.74
N SER A 233 0.28 -13.21 15.47
CA SER A 233 1.41 -12.77 16.28
C SER A 233 0.89 -12.09 17.56
N PRO A 234 1.02 -12.72 18.72
CA PRO A 234 0.47 -12.20 19.98
C PRO A 234 1.04 -10.84 20.40
N THR A 235 2.14 -10.43 19.81
CA THR A 235 2.82 -9.16 20.12
C THR A 235 2.61 -8.08 19.07
N SER A 236 2.07 -8.40 17.91
CA SER A 236 1.93 -7.44 16.81
C SER A 236 0.72 -6.51 16.95
N ILE A 237 -0.27 -6.87 17.78
CA ILE A 237 -1.58 -6.26 17.61
C ILE A 237 -1.91 -5.22 18.67
N THR A 238 -2.26 -5.58 19.86
CA THR A 238 -2.75 -4.59 20.81
C THR A 238 -1.65 -4.07 21.75
N GLY A 239 -0.79 -4.95 22.22
CA GLY A 239 0.29 -4.58 23.13
C GLY A 239 1.44 -3.88 22.40
N ARG A 240 1.93 -4.48 21.34
CA ARG A 240 3.11 -3.99 20.61
C ARG A 240 2.83 -2.75 19.78
N ALA A 241 1.67 -2.67 19.12
CA ALA A 241 1.30 -1.48 18.35
C ALA A 241 1.15 -0.24 19.25
N ALA A 242 0.54 -0.40 20.43
CA ALA A 242 0.41 0.68 21.41
C ALA A 242 1.76 1.10 22.01
N GLU A 243 2.67 0.14 22.27
CA GLU A 243 4.04 0.40 22.70
C GLU A 243 4.80 1.15 21.61
N THR A 244 4.76 0.66 20.37
CA THR A 244 5.40 1.31 19.21
C THR A 244 4.88 2.73 19.00
N ALA A 245 3.58 2.96 19.07
CA ALA A 245 2.99 4.29 18.96
C ALA A 245 3.52 5.26 20.02
N ARG A 246 3.73 4.78 21.25
CA ARG A 246 4.30 5.56 22.35
C ARG A 246 5.76 5.89 22.09
N GLU A 247 6.55 4.89 21.72
CA GLU A 247 7.98 5.06 21.40
C GLU A 247 8.18 5.98 20.19
N MET A 248 7.38 5.82 19.13
CA MET A 248 7.42 6.69 17.95
C MET A 248 7.11 8.14 18.30
N ARG A 249 6.12 8.40 19.14
CA ARG A 249 5.80 9.76 19.61
C ARG A 249 6.97 10.41 20.34
N ASP A 250 7.68 9.62 21.15
CA ASP A 250 8.73 10.13 22.03
C ASP A 250 10.11 10.20 21.34
N ARG A 251 10.35 9.39 20.30
CA ARG A 251 11.66 9.23 19.63
C ARG A 251 11.70 9.72 18.19
N SER A 252 10.65 9.54 17.42
CA SER A 252 10.64 9.91 16.01
C SER A 252 10.11 11.33 15.78
N PRO A 253 10.79 12.14 14.96
CA PRO A 253 10.26 13.44 14.55
C PRO A 253 9.12 13.32 13.53
N LYS A 254 8.83 12.12 13.05
CA LYS A 254 7.82 11.87 12.02
C LYS A 254 6.57 11.21 12.61
N PRO A 255 5.39 11.47 12.03
CA PRO A 255 4.13 10.91 12.51
C PRO A 255 4.07 9.40 12.39
N PHE A 256 3.53 8.76 13.43
CA PHE A 256 3.07 7.39 13.41
C PHE A 256 1.56 7.37 13.62
N GLU A 257 0.84 6.92 12.58
CA GLU A 257 -0.60 6.73 12.63
C GLU A 257 -0.90 5.24 12.65
N TRP A 258 -1.90 4.84 13.41
CA TRP A 258 -2.28 3.44 13.48
C TRP A 258 -3.77 3.27 13.73
N GLU A 259 -4.34 2.18 13.20
CA GLU A 259 -5.76 1.84 13.37
C GLU A 259 -5.90 0.34 13.65
N VAL A 260 -6.84 -0.01 14.54
CA VAL A 260 -7.19 -1.39 14.85
C VAL A 260 -8.65 -1.65 14.52
N TYR A 261 -8.90 -2.53 13.57
CA TYR A 261 -10.23 -2.94 13.15
C TYR A 261 -10.71 -4.09 14.03
N ASN A 262 -11.53 -3.80 15.06
CA ASN A 262 -11.89 -4.72 16.15
C ASN A 262 -12.40 -6.09 15.72
N GLN A 263 -13.08 -6.20 14.58
CA GLN A 263 -13.66 -7.46 14.06
C GLN A 263 -12.83 -8.07 12.91
N ALA A 264 -11.67 -7.52 12.60
CA ALA A 264 -10.81 -8.03 11.55
C ALA A 264 -9.79 -9.04 12.09
N VAL A 265 -9.51 -10.05 11.30
CA VAL A 265 -8.48 -11.08 11.54
C VAL A 265 -7.18 -10.70 10.84
N HIS A 266 -6.12 -11.51 11.04
CA HIS A 266 -4.90 -11.40 10.24
C HIS A 266 -5.23 -11.53 8.73
N GLY A 267 -4.58 -10.71 7.89
CA GLY A 267 -4.82 -10.76 6.45
C GLY A 267 -6.15 -10.18 5.99
N PHE A 268 -6.83 -9.36 6.81
CA PHE A 268 -8.17 -8.84 6.52
C PHE A 268 -8.30 -8.05 5.21
N PHE A 269 -7.19 -7.59 4.65
CA PHE A 269 -7.17 -6.86 3.39
C PHE A 269 -7.16 -7.78 2.15
N ARG A 270 -6.96 -9.09 2.36
CA ARG A 270 -6.98 -10.12 1.33
C ARG A 270 -8.23 -10.98 1.45
N ALA A 271 -8.83 -11.32 0.32
CA ALA A 271 -9.87 -12.33 0.18
C ALA A 271 -9.40 -13.48 -0.72
N GLY A 272 -9.94 -14.66 -0.48
CA GLY A 272 -9.54 -15.86 -1.23
C GLY A 272 -8.23 -16.49 -0.71
N THR A 273 -7.79 -17.51 -1.43
CA THR A 273 -6.52 -18.22 -1.21
C THR A 273 -5.70 -18.20 -2.48
N PRO A 274 -4.36 -18.04 -2.42
CA PRO A 274 -3.54 -18.12 -3.62
C PRO A 274 -3.77 -19.42 -4.40
N PRO A 275 -3.84 -19.40 -5.76
CA PRO A 275 -3.61 -18.23 -6.60
C PRO A 275 -4.83 -17.33 -6.84
N ASP A 276 -6.03 -17.70 -6.39
CA ASP A 276 -7.30 -17.01 -6.67
C ASP A 276 -7.63 -15.92 -5.62
N ASP A 277 -6.59 -15.36 -4.98
CA ASP A 277 -6.71 -14.30 -4.01
C ASP A 277 -6.79 -12.90 -4.66
N HIS A 278 -7.41 -11.96 -3.96
CA HIS A 278 -7.62 -10.58 -4.42
C HIS A 278 -7.77 -9.62 -3.23
N VAL A 279 -7.80 -8.32 -3.51
CA VAL A 279 -8.11 -7.31 -2.49
C VAL A 279 -9.56 -7.51 -2.01
N ALA A 280 -9.73 -7.61 -0.69
CA ALA A 280 -11.04 -7.84 -0.09
C ALA A 280 -11.96 -6.61 -0.25
N ASP A 281 -13.25 -6.86 -0.36
CA ASP A 281 -14.33 -5.84 -0.39
C ASP A 281 -15.09 -5.74 0.94
N THR A 282 -14.55 -6.33 2.01
CA THR A 282 -15.11 -6.25 3.35
C THR A 282 -15.01 -4.84 3.92
N ARG A 283 -15.91 -4.51 4.85
CA ARG A 283 -15.91 -3.17 5.48
C ARG A 283 -14.57 -2.75 6.07
N PRO A 284 -13.84 -3.59 6.84
CA PRO A 284 -12.51 -3.24 7.31
C PRO A 284 -11.51 -2.95 6.18
N ALA A 285 -11.51 -3.76 5.12
CA ALA A 285 -10.62 -3.58 3.99
C ALA A 285 -10.92 -2.28 3.21
N LEU A 286 -12.19 -1.95 3.01
CA LEU A 286 -12.59 -0.70 2.33
C LEU A 286 -12.16 0.54 3.13
N ILE A 287 -12.38 0.53 4.46
CA ILE A 287 -11.96 1.64 5.34
C ILE A 287 -10.42 1.75 5.36
N ALA A 288 -9.71 0.63 5.47
CA ALA A 288 -8.25 0.60 5.45
C ALA A 288 -7.67 1.11 4.14
N LYS A 289 -8.29 0.75 3.01
CA LYS A 289 -7.92 1.27 1.68
C LYS A 289 -8.06 2.79 1.62
N ASP A 290 -9.20 3.32 2.06
CA ASP A 290 -9.44 4.76 2.03
C ASP A 290 -8.48 5.50 2.96
N LEU A 291 -8.23 4.97 4.17
CA LEU A 291 -7.28 5.54 5.11
C LEU A 291 -5.85 5.53 4.57
N MET A 292 -5.44 4.46 3.88
CA MET A 292 -4.13 4.40 3.22
C MET A 292 -3.95 5.52 2.19
N PHE A 293 -4.92 5.71 1.31
CA PHE A 293 -4.82 6.76 0.30
C PHE A 293 -4.91 8.17 0.91
N ASP A 294 -5.78 8.39 1.90
CA ASP A 294 -5.87 9.66 2.61
C ASP A 294 -4.57 10.00 3.36
N PHE A 295 -3.90 8.99 3.93
CA PHE A 295 -2.58 9.15 4.54
C PHE A 295 -1.54 9.56 3.50
N LEU A 296 -1.43 8.83 2.39
CA LEU A 296 -0.47 9.13 1.34
C LEU A 296 -0.69 10.53 0.72
N ASP A 297 -1.94 10.92 0.48
CA ASP A 297 -2.26 12.25 -0.07
C ASP A 297 -1.90 13.38 0.90
N ARG A 298 -2.13 13.20 2.22
CA ARG A 298 -1.76 14.20 3.24
C ARG A 298 -0.26 14.49 3.31
N TYR A 299 0.57 13.52 3.00
CA TYR A 299 2.03 13.68 3.03
C TYR A 299 2.64 13.99 1.67
N TYR A 300 1.88 13.93 0.60
CA TYR A 300 2.29 14.41 -0.71
C TYR A 300 2.28 15.94 -0.79
N ASP A 301 1.23 16.58 -0.29
CA ASP A 301 1.07 18.04 -0.36
C ASP A 301 1.96 18.81 0.65
N ARG A 302 2.71 18.12 1.50
CA ARG A 302 3.54 18.70 2.55
C ARG A 302 5.05 18.59 2.27
N GLY A 303 5.42 18.10 1.09
CA GLY A 303 6.81 17.94 0.66
C GLY A 303 7.45 19.23 0.13
#